data_61550c64f93bdf4964455ae1fcc41132
#
_entry.id   61550c64f93bdf4964455ae1fcc41132
#
_cell.length_a   1.000
_cell.length_b   1.000
_cell.length_c   1.000
_cell.angle_alpha   90.00
_cell.angle_beta   90.00
_cell.angle_gamma   90.00
#
_symmetry.space_group_name_H-M   'P 1'
#
loop_
_entity.id
_entity.type
_entity.pdbx_description
1 polymer ?
#
loop_
_entity_poly.entity_id
_entity_poly.type
_entity_poly.pdbx_seq_one_letter_code
_entity_poly.pdbx_strand_id
1 'polypeptide(L)'
;MDDRALGMQFSPQEMARLRAAASVAEPVVVHELTSPAARRRLAEAEVLITSWGCPRIEPEVLRAAPRLRAVLHAAGSVRSHITDAVFDRGILVTTAADANAEPVVHFTLAAILWAFKKAPFLANDARRFRDDWAYVDGRGELSGVGRTVVVVGFSRIGSRLVKLLRDLDLARVLVVDPVADPAAILAAGGEPATLADALPQADVLSLHAPALPETRHMIGAAELAALPRDAVLVNTARGSLVDTAALEAACGAGLHAILDVTDPEPLPADSPLYTLPNVMLTPHIAGSLGSEARRMSALALTELERYAAGLPPLAPITRHSLAVQA
;
A
#
# COMPACT_ATOMS: atom_id res chain seq x y z
N MET A 1 -14.66 7.28 -10.05
CA MET A 1 -13.38 6.72 -10.58
C MET A 1 -13.06 7.35 -11.92
N ASP A 2 -11.82 7.25 -12.39
CA ASP A 2 -11.45 7.67 -13.74
C ASP A 2 -11.62 6.54 -14.77
N ASP A 3 -11.51 6.86 -16.08
CA ASP A 3 -11.69 5.89 -17.17
C ASP A 3 -10.61 4.80 -17.18
N ARG A 4 -9.39 5.12 -16.75
CA ARG A 4 -8.30 4.16 -16.62
C ARG A 4 -8.64 3.10 -15.58
N ALA A 5 -9.13 3.52 -14.41
CA ALA A 5 -9.56 2.61 -13.35
C ALA A 5 -10.74 1.75 -13.83
N LEU A 6 -11.74 2.34 -14.51
CA LEU A 6 -12.85 1.56 -15.07
C LEU A 6 -12.35 0.49 -16.03
N GLY A 7 -11.54 0.87 -17.03
CA GLY A 7 -11.05 -0.07 -18.05
C GLY A 7 -10.17 -1.19 -17.49
N MET A 8 -9.43 -0.92 -16.41
CA MET A 8 -8.57 -1.91 -15.75
C MET A 8 -9.38 -2.87 -14.88
N GLN A 9 -10.36 -2.36 -14.13
CA GLN A 9 -11.09 -3.09 -13.09
C GLN A 9 -12.36 -3.78 -13.60
N PHE A 10 -13.06 -3.19 -14.56
CA PHE A 10 -14.36 -3.67 -15.00
C PHE A 10 -14.29 -4.20 -16.45
N SER A 11 -13.96 -5.47 -16.60
CA SER A 11 -14.09 -6.17 -17.86
C SER A 11 -15.57 -6.31 -18.27
N PRO A 12 -15.86 -6.78 -19.51
CA PRO A 12 -17.24 -7.09 -19.91
C PRO A 12 -17.95 -8.03 -18.92
N GLN A 13 -17.24 -8.94 -18.28
CA GLN A 13 -17.79 -9.87 -17.30
C GLN A 13 -18.21 -9.15 -16.01
N GLU A 14 -17.32 -8.31 -15.44
CA GLU A 14 -17.66 -7.51 -14.26
C GLU A 14 -18.78 -6.52 -14.56
N MET A 15 -18.80 -5.93 -15.76
CA MET A 15 -19.90 -5.05 -16.17
C MET A 15 -21.22 -5.77 -16.32
N ALA A 16 -21.24 -7.00 -16.83
CA ALA A 16 -22.44 -7.83 -16.88
C ALA A 16 -22.94 -8.16 -15.47
N ARG A 17 -22.03 -8.51 -14.55
CA ARG A 17 -22.33 -8.77 -13.14
C ARG A 17 -22.91 -7.53 -12.45
N LEU A 18 -22.31 -6.35 -12.68
CA LEU A 18 -22.81 -5.08 -12.17
C LEU A 18 -24.27 -4.81 -12.60
N ARG A 19 -24.55 -4.96 -13.92
CA ARG A 19 -25.89 -4.73 -14.48
C ARG A 19 -26.92 -5.77 -14.04
N ALA A 20 -26.48 -6.97 -13.67
CA ALA A 20 -27.36 -7.98 -13.09
C ALA A 20 -27.74 -7.65 -11.63
N ALA A 21 -26.83 -7.03 -10.88
CA ALA A 21 -27.04 -6.71 -9.47
C ALA A 21 -27.73 -5.36 -9.23
N ALA A 22 -27.63 -4.40 -10.17
CA ALA A 22 -28.17 -3.05 -10.01
C ALA A 22 -28.54 -2.37 -11.34
N SER A 23 -29.47 -1.42 -11.26
CA SER A 23 -29.73 -0.49 -12.37
C SER A 23 -28.59 0.52 -12.49
N VAL A 24 -27.92 0.55 -13.64
CA VAL A 24 -26.76 1.39 -13.89
C VAL A 24 -27.12 2.49 -14.88
N ALA A 25 -27.00 3.74 -14.48
CA ALA A 25 -27.25 4.88 -15.34
C ALA A 25 -26.09 5.14 -16.31
N GLU A 26 -26.38 5.69 -17.50
CA GLU A 26 -25.36 6.08 -18.48
C GLU A 26 -25.08 7.59 -18.42
N PRO A 27 -23.83 8.03 -18.67
CA PRO A 27 -22.61 7.23 -18.81
C PRO A 27 -22.26 6.52 -17.51
N VAL A 28 -21.66 5.33 -17.59
CA VAL A 28 -21.37 4.52 -16.38
C VAL A 28 -20.47 5.26 -15.40
N VAL A 29 -19.49 6.03 -15.91
CA VAL A 29 -18.55 6.80 -15.07
C VAL A 29 -19.00 8.24 -14.92
N VAL A 30 -18.83 8.76 -13.71
CA VAL A 30 -18.93 10.17 -13.37
C VAL A 30 -17.57 10.61 -12.81
N HIS A 31 -16.92 11.56 -13.52
CA HIS A 31 -15.57 12.01 -13.18
C HIS A 31 -15.54 13.10 -12.09
N GLU A 32 -16.67 13.79 -11.91
CA GLU A 32 -16.83 14.84 -10.91
C GLU A 32 -18.23 14.72 -10.28
N LEU A 33 -18.42 15.31 -9.10
CA LEU A 33 -19.63 15.09 -8.29
C LEU A 33 -20.47 16.38 -8.08
N THR A 34 -20.06 17.50 -8.67
CA THR A 34 -20.63 18.83 -8.35
C THR A 34 -21.38 19.48 -9.49
N SER A 35 -21.19 19.06 -10.76
CA SER A 35 -21.91 19.62 -11.90
C SER A 35 -23.41 19.36 -11.83
N PRO A 36 -24.23 20.16 -12.56
CA PRO A 36 -25.66 19.91 -12.65
C PRO A 36 -26.02 18.51 -13.19
N ALA A 37 -25.20 17.96 -14.10
CA ALA A 37 -25.39 16.61 -14.63
C ALA A 37 -25.12 15.55 -13.56
N ALA A 38 -24.00 15.67 -12.85
CA ALA A 38 -23.66 14.77 -11.75
C ALA A 38 -24.69 14.82 -10.62
N ARG A 39 -25.16 16.01 -10.22
CA ARG A 39 -26.19 16.17 -9.18
C ARG A 39 -27.51 15.50 -9.54
N ARG A 40 -27.96 15.58 -10.80
CA ARG A 40 -29.18 14.87 -11.24
C ARG A 40 -29.05 13.35 -11.07
N ARG A 41 -27.86 12.79 -11.35
CA ARG A 41 -27.60 11.37 -11.19
C ARG A 41 -27.47 10.97 -9.73
N LEU A 42 -26.78 11.77 -8.93
CA LEU A 42 -26.62 11.55 -7.49
C LEU A 42 -27.98 11.56 -6.77
N ALA A 43 -28.95 12.35 -7.23
CA ALA A 43 -30.27 12.41 -6.63
C ALA A 43 -31.01 11.04 -6.67
N GLU A 44 -30.74 10.23 -7.68
CA GLU A 44 -31.33 8.90 -7.85
C GLU A 44 -30.44 7.76 -7.32
N ALA A 45 -29.15 8.03 -7.05
CA ALA A 45 -28.20 7.01 -6.67
C ALA A 45 -28.41 6.51 -5.24
N GLU A 46 -28.55 5.21 -5.10
CA GLU A 46 -28.57 4.51 -3.81
C GLU A 46 -27.19 3.99 -3.41
N VAL A 47 -26.39 3.57 -4.38
CA VAL A 47 -25.04 3.05 -4.20
C VAL A 47 -24.08 3.78 -5.13
N LEU A 48 -22.91 4.16 -4.59
CA LEU A 48 -21.77 4.60 -5.38
C LEU A 48 -20.67 3.54 -5.35
N ILE A 49 -20.27 3.06 -6.51
CA ILE A 49 -19.02 2.29 -6.64
C ILE A 49 -17.91 3.28 -6.95
N THR A 50 -16.93 3.38 -6.06
CA THR A 50 -15.80 4.29 -6.18
C THR A 50 -14.50 3.52 -6.43
N SER A 51 -13.48 4.18 -6.96
CA SER A 51 -12.13 3.65 -7.13
C SER A 51 -11.13 4.82 -7.23
N TRP A 52 -9.94 4.57 -7.76
CA TRP A 52 -8.94 5.61 -8.01
C TRP A 52 -9.54 6.77 -8.82
N GLY A 53 -9.07 7.99 -8.54
CA GLY A 53 -9.60 9.21 -9.14
C GLY A 53 -10.99 9.62 -8.63
N CYS A 54 -11.53 9.00 -7.58
CA CYS A 54 -12.79 9.45 -7.00
C CYS A 54 -12.61 10.79 -6.28
N PRO A 55 -13.41 11.83 -6.61
CA PRO A 55 -13.41 13.08 -5.87
C PRO A 55 -13.88 12.90 -4.42
N ARG A 56 -13.53 13.85 -3.54
CA ARG A 56 -14.01 13.85 -2.15
C ARG A 56 -15.53 13.94 -2.10
N ILE A 57 -16.11 13.12 -1.23
CA ILE A 57 -17.57 13.11 -0.96
C ILE A 57 -17.83 14.10 0.18
N GLU A 58 -17.86 15.38 -0.18
CA GLU A 58 -18.11 16.49 0.75
C GLU A 58 -19.60 16.60 1.11
N PRO A 59 -19.97 17.35 2.17
CA PRO A 59 -21.36 17.58 2.55
C PRO A 59 -22.24 18.07 1.40
N GLU A 60 -21.70 18.84 0.46
CA GLU A 60 -22.42 19.33 -0.73
C GLU A 60 -22.83 18.17 -1.65
N VAL A 61 -21.92 17.22 -1.89
CA VAL A 61 -22.20 16.01 -2.69
C VAL A 61 -23.29 15.18 -2.01
N LEU A 62 -23.22 15.05 -0.69
CA LEU A 62 -24.22 14.32 0.09
C LEU A 62 -25.61 14.99 0.05
N ARG A 63 -25.69 16.31 0.02
CA ARG A 63 -26.96 17.02 -0.18
C ARG A 63 -27.58 16.73 -1.55
N ALA A 64 -26.74 16.54 -2.57
CA ALA A 64 -27.20 16.17 -3.91
C ALA A 64 -27.58 14.69 -4.03
N ALA A 65 -27.18 13.85 -3.07
CA ALA A 65 -27.42 12.41 -3.04
C ALA A 65 -28.30 11.97 -1.85
N PRO A 66 -29.58 12.39 -1.77
CA PRO A 66 -30.44 12.13 -0.61
C PRO A 66 -30.73 10.64 -0.40
N ARG A 67 -30.70 9.85 -1.46
CA ARG A 67 -30.99 8.41 -1.44
C ARG A 67 -29.75 7.54 -1.18
N LEU A 68 -28.52 8.12 -1.15
CA LEU A 68 -27.28 7.37 -0.99
C LEU A 68 -27.24 6.60 0.33
N ARG A 69 -27.03 5.31 0.25
CA ARG A 69 -26.95 4.36 1.37
C ARG A 69 -25.63 3.63 1.49
N ALA A 70 -24.89 3.48 0.38
CA ALA A 70 -23.63 2.77 0.38
C ALA A 70 -22.59 3.40 -0.56
N VAL A 71 -21.33 3.38 -0.15
CA VAL A 71 -20.15 3.67 -0.96
C VAL A 71 -19.28 2.42 -0.94
N LEU A 72 -19.17 1.73 -2.06
CA LEU A 72 -18.41 0.49 -2.22
C LEU A 72 -17.12 0.81 -2.99
N HIS A 73 -15.98 0.76 -2.29
CA HIS A 73 -14.72 1.19 -2.87
C HIS A 73 -13.95 0.01 -3.49
N ALA A 74 -13.83 0.02 -4.81
CA ALA A 74 -13.08 -0.98 -5.59
C ALA A 74 -11.56 -0.67 -5.63
N ALA A 75 -10.98 -0.21 -4.50
CA ALA A 75 -9.54 -0.02 -4.33
C ALA A 75 -9.16 -0.13 -2.84
N GLY A 76 -7.92 0.23 -2.49
CA GLY A 76 -7.40 0.06 -1.14
C GLY A 76 -7.92 1.09 -0.14
N SER A 77 -7.33 2.28 -0.14
CA SER A 77 -7.63 3.30 0.87
C SER A 77 -8.78 4.20 0.46
N VAL A 78 -9.68 4.48 1.38
CA VAL A 78 -10.81 5.41 1.21
C VAL A 78 -10.53 6.81 1.79
N ARG A 79 -9.36 7.05 2.39
CA ARG A 79 -9.02 8.30 3.10
C ARG A 79 -9.10 9.54 2.23
N SER A 80 -8.76 9.42 0.95
CA SER A 80 -8.72 10.57 0.04
C SER A 80 -10.11 11.11 -0.30
N HIS A 81 -11.17 10.31 -0.20
CA HIS A 81 -12.50 10.69 -0.70
C HIS A 81 -13.65 10.51 0.30
N ILE A 82 -13.49 9.73 1.37
CA ILE A 82 -14.51 9.61 2.43
C ILE A 82 -14.27 10.66 3.50
N THR A 83 -15.33 11.38 3.84
CA THR A 83 -15.35 12.41 4.90
C THR A 83 -16.20 11.95 6.07
N ASP A 84 -16.05 12.61 7.23
CA ASP A 84 -16.87 12.32 8.41
C ASP A 84 -18.37 12.44 8.15
N ALA A 85 -18.77 13.35 7.26
CA ALA A 85 -20.15 13.54 6.87
C ALA A 85 -20.81 12.29 6.26
N VAL A 86 -20.02 11.41 5.63
CA VAL A 86 -20.50 10.13 5.09
C VAL A 86 -20.95 9.23 6.25
N PHE A 87 -20.14 9.14 7.30
CA PHE A 87 -20.46 8.34 8.50
C PHE A 87 -21.58 8.97 9.32
N ASP A 88 -21.64 10.31 9.42
CA ASP A 88 -22.72 11.03 10.13
C ASP A 88 -24.11 10.75 9.54
N ARG A 89 -24.17 10.44 8.22
CA ARG A 89 -25.40 10.04 7.53
C ARG A 89 -25.69 8.53 7.63
N GLY A 90 -24.88 7.76 8.33
CA GLY A 90 -25.03 6.32 8.42
C GLY A 90 -24.86 5.57 7.10
N ILE A 91 -24.11 6.14 6.15
CA ILE A 91 -23.85 5.52 4.85
C ILE A 91 -22.81 4.40 5.07
N LEU A 92 -23.15 3.20 4.58
CA LEU A 92 -22.22 2.08 4.56
C LEU A 92 -21.00 2.42 3.68
N VAL A 93 -19.81 2.19 4.19
CA VAL A 93 -18.56 2.28 3.41
C VAL A 93 -17.87 0.92 3.44
N THR A 94 -17.47 0.40 2.29
CA THR A 94 -16.63 -0.80 2.19
C THR A 94 -15.37 -0.52 1.40
N THR A 95 -14.37 -1.41 1.48
CA THR A 95 -13.10 -1.28 0.77
C THR A 95 -12.64 -2.61 0.19
N ALA A 96 -11.89 -2.56 -0.90
CA ALA A 96 -11.23 -3.72 -1.48
C ALA A 96 -9.75 -3.84 -1.04
N ALA A 97 -9.39 -3.26 0.11
CA ALA A 97 -8.02 -3.24 0.60
C ALA A 97 -7.42 -4.65 0.81
N ASP A 98 -8.24 -5.64 1.17
CA ASP A 98 -7.79 -7.03 1.30
C ASP A 98 -7.37 -7.64 -0.05
N ALA A 99 -8.13 -7.37 -1.11
CA ALA A 99 -7.78 -7.81 -2.45
C ALA A 99 -6.51 -7.09 -2.98
N ASN A 100 -6.33 -5.81 -2.61
CA ASN A 100 -5.14 -5.05 -2.98
C ASN A 100 -3.89 -5.43 -2.16
N ALA A 101 -4.05 -5.97 -0.96
CA ALA A 101 -2.92 -6.32 -0.09
C ALA A 101 -2.08 -7.49 -0.65
N GLU A 102 -2.70 -8.44 -1.32
CA GLU A 102 -2.03 -9.64 -1.83
C GLU A 102 -0.86 -9.34 -2.77
N PRO A 103 -1.03 -8.56 -3.86
CA PRO A 103 0.11 -8.22 -4.73
C PRO A 103 1.18 -7.40 -4.01
N VAL A 104 0.80 -6.50 -3.07
CA VAL A 104 1.79 -5.75 -2.27
C VAL A 104 2.65 -6.69 -1.44
N VAL A 105 2.05 -7.69 -0.81
CA VAL A 105 2.79 -8.70 -0.03
C VAL A 105 3.79 -9.46 -0.91
N HIS A 106 3.34 -9.91 -2.10
CA HIS A 106 4.21 -10.65 -3.03
C HIS A 106 5.32 -9.76 -3.59
N PHE A 107 5.03 -8.51 -3.95
CA PHE A 107 6.03 -7.55 -4.41
C PHE A 107 7.06 -7.28 -3.31
N THR A 108 6.61 -7.07 -2.07
CA THR A 108 7.50 -6.81 -0.94
C THR A 108 8.37 -8.02 -0.63
N LEU A 109 7.82 -9.24 -0.66
CA LEU A 109 8.61 -10.46 -0.49
C LEU A 109 9.69 -10.56 -1.57
N ALA A 110 9.36 -10.29 -2.84
CA ALA A 110 10.34 -10.27 -3.91
C ALA A 110 11.42 -9.21 -3.69
N ALA A 111 11.04 -8.00 -3.22
CA ALA A 111 11.97 -6.94 -2.87
C ALA A 111 12.93 -7.35 -1.74
N ILE A 112 12.45 -8.03 -0.70
CA ILE A 112 13.27 -8.57 0.39
C ILE A 112 14.24 -9.65 -0.11
N LEU A 113 13.77 -10.58 -0.94
CA LEU A 113 14.64 -11.61 -1.54
C LEU A 113 15.72 -10.97 -2.44
N TRP A 114 15.38 -9.92 -3.18
CA TRP A 114 16.34 -9.13 -3.95
C TRP A 114 17.29 -8.33 -3.05
N ALA A 115 16.82 -7.81 -1.93
CA ALA A 115 17.65 -7.12 -0.95
C ALA A 115 18.76 -8.05 -0.40
N PHE A 116 18.44 -9.30 -0.05
CA PHE A 116 19.42 -10.29 0.39
C PHE A 116 20.51 -10.57 -0.65
N LYS A 117 20.17 -10.56 -1.91
CA LYS A 117 21.09 -10.76 -3.02
C LYS A 117 21.68 -9.44 -3.55
N LYS A 118 21.25 -8.30 -3.03
CA LYS A 118 21.55 -6.95 -3.57
C LYS A 118 21.32 -6.89 -5.09
N ALA A 119 20.36 -7.68 -5.59
CA ALA A 119 20.18 -7.96 -7.02
C ALA A 119 19.95 -6.69 -7.86
N PRO A 120 19.11 -5.70 -7.49
CA PRO A 120 18.92 -4.49 -8.29
C PRO A 120 20.20 -3.67 -8.42
N PHE A 121 21.01 -3.63 -7.36
CA PHE A 121 22.25 -2.84 -7.29
C PHE A 121 23.37 -3.52 -8.10
N LEU A 122 23.52 -4.83 -7.95
CA LEU A 122 24.46 -5.64 -8.73
C LEU A 122 24.09 -5.68 -10.22
N ALA A 123 22.81 -5.60 -10.57
CA ALA A 123 22.38 -5.47 -11.96
C ALA A 123 22.86 -4.15 -12.60
N ASN A 124 22.94 -3.07 -11.84
CA ASN A 124 23.53 -1.80 -12.28
C ASN A 124 25.05 -1.94 -12.44
N ASP A 125 25.73 -2.56 -11.46
CA ASP A 125 27.17 -2.82 -11.51
C ASP A 125 27.55 -3.71 -12.70
N ALA A 126 26.79 -4.76 -12.98
CA ALA A 126 27.02 -5.64 -14.14
C ALA A 126 27.01 -4.89 -15.49
N ARG A 127 26.18 -3.85 -15.60
CA ARG A 127 26.17 -2.99 -16.81
C ARG A 127 27.39 -2.07 -16.88
N ARG A 128 27.93 -1.67 -15.71
CA ARG A 128 29.08 -0.77 -15.58
C ARG A 128 30.40 -1.50 -15.76
N PHE A 129 30.55 -2.69 -15.15
CA PHE A 129 31.81 -3.43 -15.04
C PHE A 129 31.82 -4.69 -15.92
N ARG A 130 31.39 -4.61 -17.13
CA ARG A 130 31.07 -5.67 -18.10
C ARG A 130 32.03 -6.86 -18.16
N ASP A 131 33.33 -6.61 -17.98
CA ASP A 131 34.41 -7.58 -18.23
C ASP A 131 35.02 -8.14 -16.92
N ASP A 132 34.59 -7.63 -15.77
CA ASP A 132 35.13 -8.03 -14.47
C ASP A 132 33.99 -8.18 -13.46
N TRP A 133 33.97 -9.29 -12.74
CA TRP A 133 32.98 -9.60 -11.73
C TRP A 133 33.53 -9.50 -10.31
N ALA A 134 34.80 -9.09 -10.13
CA ALA A 134 35.44 -8.95 -8.81
C ALA A 134 34.72 -7.93 -7.89
N TYR A 135 33.92 -7.02 -8.47
CA TYR A 135 33.09 -6.10 -7.67
C TYR A 135 32.07 -6.82 -6.75
N VAL A 136 31.73 -8.08 -7.04
CA VAL A 136 30.80 -8.88 -6.22
C VAL A 136 31.42 -9.18 -4.86
N ASP A 137 32.70 -9.46 -4.80
CA ASP A 137 33.43 -9.84 -3.58
C ASP A 137 33.43 -8.73 -2.51
N GLY A 138 33.30 -7.47 -2.91
CA GLY A 138 33.22 -6.32 -2.00
C GLY A 138 31.83 -5.97 -1.48
N ARG A 139 30.79 -6.73 -1.84
CA ARG A 139 29.39 -6.40 -1.54
C ARG A 139 28.85 -7.01 -0.25
N GLY A 140 29.70 -7.63 0.57
CA GLY A 140 29.32 -8.28 1.81
C GLY A 140 28.53 -9.57 1.57
N GLU A 141 27.74 -9.98 2.55
CA GLU A 141 26.97 -11.22 2.46
C GLU A 141 25.80 -11.10 1.47
N LEU A 142 25.71 -12.05 0.54
CA LEU A 142 24.69 -12.12 -0.51
C LEU A 142 23.72 -13.30 -0.28
N SER A 143 23.32 -13.51 0.97
CA SER A 143 22.43 -14.59 1.38
C SER A 143 21.33 -14.08 2.33
N GLY A 144 20.16 -14.73 2.31
CA GLY A 144 19.11 -14.54 3.32
C GLY A 144 19.30 -15.42 4.55
N VAL A 145 20.17 -16.44 4.49
CA VAL A 145 20.37 -17.39 5.60
C VAL A 145 20.94 -16.67 6.81
N GLY A 146 20.28 -16.84 7.96
CA GLY A 146 20.70 -16.22 9.21
C GLY A 146 20.52 -14.70 9.29
N ARG A 147 19.77 -14.07 8.36
CA ARG A 147 19.49 -12.65 8.34
C ARG A 147 18.27 -12.27 9.17
N THR A 148 18.24 -11.04 9.63
CA THR A 148 17.12 -10.45 10.37
C THR A 148 16.32 -9.51 9.48
N VAL A 149 15.02 -9.76 9.38
CA VAL A 149 14.07 -8.83 8.74
C VAL A 149 13.28 -8.11 9.82
N VAL A 150 13.26 -6.79 9.76
CA VAL A 150 12.43 -5.94 10.61
C VAL A 150 11.20 -5.50 9.81
N VAL A 151 10.00 -5.84 10.30
CA VAL A 151 8.71 -5.47 9.72
C VAL A 151 8.08 -4.40 10.61
N VAL A 152 7.96 -3.18 10.11
CA VAL A 152 7.34 -2.05 10.83
C VAL A 152 5.89 -1.93 10.42
N GLY A 153 4.98 -2.26 11.34
CA GLY A 153 3.54 -2.35 11.13
C GLY A 153 3.06 -3.78 10.91
N PHE A 154 2.31 -4.33 11.86
CA PHE A 154 1.66 -5.65 11.79
C PHE A 154 0.23 -5.51 11.25
N SER A 155 0.09 -4.69 10.23
CA SER A 155 -1.17 -4.42 9.52
C SER A 155 -1.58 -5.57 8.60
N ARG A 156 -2.57 -5.31 7.76
CA ARG A 156 -3.06 -6.24 6.72
C ARG A 156 -1.94 -6.81 5.83
N ILE A 157 -0.95 -5.97 5.46
CA ILE A 157 0.20 -6.37 4.64
C ILE A 157 1.28 -6.99 5.50
N GLY A 158 1.73 -6.31 6.56
CA GLY A 158 2.82 -6.78 7.42
C GLY A 158 2.55 -8.14 8.04
N SER A 159 1.33 -8.41 8.51
CA SER A 159 0.98 -9.71 9.09
C SER A 159 1.01 -10.87 8.08
N ARG A 160 0.64 -10.60 6.81
CA ARG A 160 0.76 -11.61 5.73
C ARG A 160 2.22 -11.82 5.33
N LEU A 161 2.99 -10.74 5.27
CA LEU A 161 4.42 -10.80 4.96
C LEU A 161 5.19 -11.60 6.02
N VAL A 162 4.96 -11.37 7.31
CA VAL A 162 5.58 -12.12 8.41
C VAL A 162 5.35 -13.63 8.25
N LYS A 163 4.13 -14.04 7.88
CA LYS A 163 3.81 -15.46 7.65
C LYS A 163 4.61 -16.06 6.49
N LEU A 164 4.86 -15.30 5.41
CA LEU A 164 5.67 -15.78 4.28
C LEU A 164 7.17 -15.80 4.64
N LEU A 165 7.64 -14.83 5.43
CA LEU A 165 9.03 -14.77 5.87
C LEU A 165 9.38 -15.92 6.81
N ARG A 166 8.44 -16.43 7.61
CA ARG A 166 8.64 -17.57 8.52
C ARG A 166 9.19 -18.81 7.83
N ASP A 167 8.83 -19.01 6.57
CA ASP A 167 9.21 -20.21 5.80
C ASP A 167 10.58 -20.06 5.09
N LEU A 168 11.30 -18.95 5.36
CA LEU A 168 12.67 -18.71 4.89
C LEU A 168 13.68 -19.04 5.99
N ASP A 169 14.91 -19.37 5.61
CA ASP A 169 16.03 -19.67 6.53
C ASP A 169 16.59 -18.41 7.23
N LEU A 170 15.70 -17.57 7.76
CA LEU A 170 16.06 -16.36 8.49
C LEU A 170 16.46 -16.66 9.92
N ALA A 171 17.33 -15.81 10.50
CA ALA A 171 17.59 -15.84 11.93
C ALA A 171 16.37 -15.36 12.72
N ARG A 172 15.80 -14.21 12.31
CA ARG A 172 14.70 -13.57 13.02
C ARG A 172 13.81 -12.75 12.09
N VAL A 173 12.52 -12.66 12.43
CA VAL A 173 11.58 -11.67 11.89
C VAL A 173 11.10 -10.82 13.07
N LEU A 174 11.69 -9.64 13.23
CA LEU A 174 11.30 -8.67 14.27
C LEU A 174 10.12 -7.83 13.79
N VAL A 175 9.11 -7.68 14.62
CA VAL A 175 7.89 -6.94 14.29
C VAL A 175 7.73 -5.76 15.23
N VAL A 176 7.67 -4.57 14.66
CA VAL A 176 7.47 -3.31 15.37
C VAL A 176 6.06 -2.80 15.10
N ASP A 177 5.18 -2.92 16.08
CA ASP A 177 3.82 -2.38 16.02
C ASP A 177 3.33 -2.10 17.45
N PRO A 178 3.03 -0.84 17.82
CA PRO A 178 2.68 -0.47 19.18
C PRO A 178 1.26 -0.88 19.59
N VAL A 179 0.41 -1.29 18.62
CA VAL A 179 -1.01 -1.61 18.89
C VAL A 179 -1.36 -3.08 18.59
N ALA A 180 -0.47 -3.81 17.90
CA ALA A 180 -0.70 -5.21 17.60
C ALA A 180 -0.58 -6.09 18.84
N ASP A 181 -1.43 -7.13 18.93
CA ASP A 181 -1.33 -8.15 19.96
C ASP A 181 -0.02 -8.95 19.79
N PRO A 182 0.87 -8.95 20.80
CA PRO A 182 2.10 -9.74 20.77
C PRO A 182 1.86 -11.23 20.50
N ALA A 183 0.76 -11.79 21.01
CA ALA A 183 0.42 -13.20 20.77
C ALA A 183 0.10 -13.47 19.29
N ALA A 184 -0.55 -12.52 18.60
CA ALA A 184 -0.81 -12.62 17.17
C ALA A 184 0.48 -12.52 16.34
N ILE A 185 1.43 -11.68 16.74
CA ILE A 185 2.77 -11.58 16.12
C ILE A 185 3.52 -12.90 16.24
N LEU A 186 3.59 -13.47 17.45
CA LEU A 186 4.24 -14.77 17.70
C LEU A 186 3.58 -15.90 16.91
N ALA A 187 2.26 -15.93 16.86
CA ALA A 187 1.50 -16.93 16.09
C ALA A 187 1.76 -16.84 14.57
N ALA A 188 2.09 -15.66 14.07
CA ALA A 188 2.48 -15.47 12.67
C ALA A 188 3.93 -15.89 12.38
N GLY A 189 4.76 -16.11 13.40
CA GLY A 189 6.18 -16.44 13.28
C GLY A 189 7.12 -15.23 13.39
N GLY A 190 6.62 -14.10 13.88
CA GLY A 190 7.42 -12.91 14.18
C GLY A 190 7.72 -12.78 15.67
N GLU A 191 8.66 -11.92 16.03
CA GLU A 191 9.03 -11.57 17.40
C GLU A 191 8.70 -10.10 17.65
N PRO A 192 7.86 -9.74 18.65
CA PRO A 192 7.59 -8.36 18.99
C PRO A 192 8.87 -7.62 19.43
N ALA A 193 9.07 -6.41 18.92
CA ALA A 193 10.21 -5.58 19.28
C ALA A 193 9.84 -4.09 19.28
N THR A 194 10.63 -3.26 19.99
CA THR A 194 10.58 -1.81 19.80
C THR A 194 11.39 -1.42 18.55
N LEU A 195 11.08 -0.25 17.97
CA LEU A 195 11.85 0.25 16.83
C LEU A 195 13.34 0.43 17.18
N ALA A 196 13.63 0.98 18.35
CA ALA A 196 14.99 1.23 18.82
C ALA A 196 15.80 -0.07 18.99
N ASP A 197 15.19 -1.15 19.48
CA ASP A 197 15.86 -2.44 19.66
C ASP A 197 16.03 -3.20 18.34
N ALA A 198 15.11 -2.99 17.37
CA ALA A 198 15.08 -3.72 16.11
C ALA A 198 16.05 -3.14 15.07
N LEU A 199 16.16 -1.81 14.96
CA LEU A 199 16.95 -1.14 13.93
C LEU A 199 18.41 -1.60 13.86
N PRO A 200 19.17 -1.71 14.98
CA PRO A 200 20.56 -2.15 14.93
C PRO A 200 20.78 -3.59 14.46
N GLN A 201 19.71 -4.38 14.41
CA GLN A 201 19.72 -5.79 14.01
C GLN A 201 19.20 -6.02 12.59
N ALA A 202 18.71 -4.96 11.92
CA ALA A 202 18.02 -5.08 10.64
C ALA A 202 18.99 -5.29 9.48
N ASP A 203 19.00 -6.46 8.86
CA ASP A 203 19.57 -6.63 7.52
C ASP A 203 18.63 -6.08 6.46
N VAL A 204 17.31 -6.21 6.68
CA VAL A 204 16.26 -5.57 5.87
C VAL A 204 15.25 -4.90 6.81
N LEU A 205 14.99 -3.61 6.58
CA LEU A 205 13.92 -2.85 7.22
C LEU A 205 12.78 -2.68 6.22
N SER A 206 11.61 -3.29 6.49
CA SER A 206 10.43 -3.24 5.63
C SER A 206 9.28 -2.49 6.29
N LEU A 207 8.75 -1.45 5.61
CA LEU A 207 7.75 -0.56 6.17
C LEU A 207 6.34 -0.93 5.71
N HIS A 208 5.41 -1.05 6.69
CA HIS A 208 3.99 -1.40 6.49
C HIS A 208 3.06 -0.64 7.43
N ALA A 209 3.58 0.36 8.13
CA ALA A 209 2.78 1.25 8.96
C ALA A 209 1.83 2.11 8.11
N PRO A 210 0.65 2.51 8.63
CA PRO A 210 -0.23 3.45 7.95
C PRO A 210 0.38 4.86 7.93
N ALA A 211 0.02 5.67 6.92
CA ALA A 211 0.36 7.09 6.91
C ALA A 211 -0.59 7.87 7.83
N LEU A 212 -0.12 8.17 9.01
CA LEU A 212 -0.80 8.95 10.05
C LEU A 212 0.07 10.16 10.43
N PRO A 213 -0.49 11.17 11.11
CA PRO A 213 0.33 12.26 11.67
C PRO A 213 1.47 11.73 12.55
N GLU A 214 1.20 10.70 13.36
CA GLU A 214 2.14 10.10 14.32
C GLU A 214 3.22 9.24 13.65
N THR A 215 2.97 8.73 12.46
CA THR A 215 3.94 7.92 11.69
C THR A 215 4.66 8.71 10.61
N ARG A 216 4.32 10.00 10.45
CA ARG A 216 5.04 10.87 9.50
C ARG A 216 6.50 11.01 9.91
N HIS A 217 7.40 10.69 8.97
CA HIS A 217 8.86 10.73 9.16
C HIS A 217 9.33 9.92 10.39
N MET A 218 8.61 8.82 10.71
CA MET A 218 9.01 7.93 11.81
C MET A 218 10.37 7.26 11.56
N ILE A 219 10.82 7.25 10.31
CA ILE A 219 12.17 6.85 9.90
C ILE A 219 12.87 8.13 9.44
N GLY A 220 13.54 8.80 10.37
CA GLY A 220 14.32 9.98 10.15
C GLY A 220 15.83 9.70 10.16
N ALA A 221 16.63 10.75 10.30
CA ALA A 221 18.09 10.64 10.27
C ALA A 221 18.66 9.75 11.39
N ALA A 222 18.07 9.78 12.58
CA ALA A 222 18.51 8.96 13.71
C ALA A 222 18.22 7.47 13.47
N GLU A 223 17.04 7.14 12.97
CA GLU A 223 16.63 5.77 12.66
C GLU A 223 17.45 5.19 11.50
N LEU A 224 17.69 5.99 10.46
CA LEU A 224 18.53 5.57 9.32
C LEU A 224 20.00 5.36 9.75
N ALA A 225 20.51 6.19 10.66
CA ALA A 225 21.86 6.04 11.20
C ALA A 225 22.02 4.84 12.15
N ALA A 226 20.92 4.36 12.74
CA ALA A 226 20.92 3.17 13.60
C ALA A 226 20.96 1.84 12.81
N LEU A 227 20.69 1.88 11.50
CA LEU A 227 20.75 0.70 10.65
C LEU A 227 22.19 0.22 10.45
N PRO A 228 22.44 -1.10 10.37
CA PRO A 228 23.73 -1.63 9.94
C PRO A 228 24.13 -1.11 8.56
N ARG A 229 25.43 -0.99 8.33
CA ARG A 229 26.01 -0.43 7.08
C ARG A 229 25.48 -1.09 5.81
N ASP A 230 25.22 -2.41 5.87
CA ASP A 230 24.79 -3.21 4.71
C ASP A 230 23.27 -3.41 4.64
N ALA A 231 22.54 -2.76 5.53
CA ALA A 231 21.08 -2.88 5.58
C ALA A 231 20.42 -2.34 4.29
N VAL A 232 19.25 -2.89 4.00
CA VAL A 232 18.40 -2.44 2.90
C VAL A 232 17.06 -1.95 3.45
N LEU A 233 16.70 -0.70 3.18
CA LEU A 233 15.37 -0.18 3.42
C LEU A 233 14.43 -0.59 2.28
N VAL A 234 13.29 -1.18 2.60
CA VAL A 234 12.20 -1.51 1.66
C VAL A 234 10.97 -0.71 2.05
N ASN A 235 10.48 0.14 1.16
CA ASN A 235 9.25 0.89 1.39
C ASN A 235 8.25 0.67 0.25
N THR A 236 7.22 -0.12 0.53
CA THR A 236 6.06 -0.39 -0.32
C THR A 236 4.76 0.10 0.34
N ALA A 237 4.87 0.92 1.38
CA ALA A 237 3.73 1.43 2.14
C ALA A 237 3.37 2.86 1.74
N ARG A 238 4.06 3.86 2.30
CA ARG A 238 3.90 5.29 1.97
C ARG A 238 5.24 6.02 2.08
N GLY A 239 5.51 6.93 1.16
CA GLY A 239 6.72 7.76 1.17
C GLY A 239 6.88 8.57 2.46
N SER A 240 5.77 9.12 2.96
CA SER A 240 5.74 9.98 4.14
C SER A 240 6.17 9.31 5.46
N LEU A 241 6.36 8.00 5.49
CA LEU A 241 6.92 7.30 6.65
C LEU A 241 8.42 7.59 6.83
N VAL A 242 9.10 7.97 5.76
CA VAL A 242 10.53 8.27 5.75
C VAL A 242 10.72 9.76 5.49
N ASP A 243 11.63 10.39 6.22
CA ASP A 243 12.10 11.73 5.90
C ASP A 243 12.96 11.66 4.62
N THR A 244 12.49 12.29 3.54
CA THR A 244 13.13 12.19 2.23
C THR A 244 14.53 12.79 2.22
N ALA A 245 14.75 13.92 2.89
CA ALA A 245 16.07 14.55 2.95
C ALA A 245 17.07 13.68 3.74
N ALA A 246 16.63 13.08 4.84
CA ALA A 246 17.44 12.15 5.61
C ALA A 246 17.74 10.87 4.79
N LEU A 247 16.78 10.37 4.02
CA LEU A 247 16.95 9.21 3.13
C LEU A 247 17.96 9.50 2.02
N GLU A 248 17.87 10.66 1.37
CA GLU A 248 18.82 11.10 0.34
C GLU A 248 20.25 11.15 0.89
N ALA A 249 20.42 11.73 2.07
CA ALA A 249 21.71 11.77 2.75
C ALA A 249 22.23 10.37 3.11
N ALA A 250 21.39 9.51 3.68
CA ALA A 250 21.75 8.15 4.05
C ALA A 250 22.10 7.28 2.84
N CYS A 251 21.32 7.38 1.75
CA CYS A 251 21.62 6.67 0.49
C CYS A 251 22.89 7.22 -0.17
N GLY A 252 23.14 8.53 -0.11
CA GLY A 252 24.39 9.14 -0.53
C GLY A 252 25.61 8.65 0.27
N ALA A 253 25.42 8.28 1.54
CA ALA A 253 26.43 7.67 2.40
C ALA A 253 26.55 6.12 2.24
N GLY A 254 25.71 5.49 1.41
CA GLY A 254 25.80 4.08 1.06
C GLY A 254 24.69 3.16 1.56
N LEU A 255 23.66 3.68 2.25
CA LEU A 255 22.48 2.88 2.59
C LEU A 255 21.79 2.40 1.31
N HIS A 256 21.40 1.13 1.27
CA HIS A 256 20.64 0.61 0.14
C HIS A 256 19.14 0.81 0.34
N ALA A 257 18.41 1.13 -0.73
CA ALA A 257 16.96 1.30 -0.66
C ALA A 257 16.23 0.70 -1.87
N ILE A 258 15.06 0.09 -1.62
CA ILE A 258 14.08 -0.35 -2.62
C ILE A 258 12.77 0.37 -2.29
N LEU A 259 12.39 1.31 -3.13
CA LEU A 259 11.30 2.25 -2.88
C LEU A 259 10.26 2.14 -3.99
N ASP A 260 9.05 1.75 -3.64
CA ASP A 260 7.90 1.81 -4.54
C ASP A 260 7.09 3.10 -4.36
N VAL A 261 7.35 3.81 -3.27
CA VAL A 261 6.65 5.04 -2.87
C VAL A 261 7.64 6.10 -2.36
N THR A 262 7.32 7.37 -2.58
CA THR A 262 8.15 8.53 -2.19
C THR A 262 7.29 9.66 -1.61
N ASP A 263 7.91 10.67 -1.00
CA ASP A 263 7.24 11.89 -0.53
C ASP A 263 8.14 13.11 -0.84
N PRO A 264 7.76 14.01 -1.78
CA PRO A 264 6.56 13.92 -2.63
C PRO A 264 6.59 12.77 -3.64
N GLU A 265 5.42 12.48 -4.21
CA GLU A 265 5.28 11.46 -5.25
C GLU A 265 4.65 12.08 -6.50
N PRO A 266 5.37 12.16 -7.66
CA PRO A 266 6.77 11.76 -7.82
C PRO A 266 7.76 12.69 -7.10
N LEU A 267 9.00 12.22 -6.90
CA LEU A 267 10.10 13.04 -6.40
C LEU A 267 10.40 14.21 -7.35
N PRO A 268 11.01 15.32 -6.84
CA PRO A 268 11.58 16.35 -7.68
C PRO A 268 12.57 15.77 -8.69
N ALA A 269 12.59 16.32 -9.90
CA ALA A 269 13.40 15.79 -11.00
C ALA A 269 14.92 15.78 -10.73
N ASP A 270 15.38 16.60 -9.80
CA ASP A 270 16.77 16.73 -9.36
C ASP A 270 17.11 15.89 -8.12
N SER A 271 16.17 15.10 -7.59
CA SER A 271 16.45 14.21 -6.46
C SER A 271 17.57 13.23 -6.77
N PRO A 272 18.58 13.11 -5.90
CA PRO A 272 19.70 12.18 -6.09
C PRO A 272 19.24 10.71 -6.09
N LEU A 273 18.09 10.38 -5.50
CA LEU A 273 17.56 9.03 -5.46
C LEU A 273 17.34 8.43 -6.85
N TYR A 274 17.14 9.25 -7.89
CA TYR A 274 17.02 8.76 -9.28
C TYR A 274 18.32 8.21 -9.85
N THR A 275 19.46 8.65 -9.35
CA THR A 275 20.79 8.38 -9.95
C THR A 275 21.71 7.53 -9.07
N LEU A 276 21.38 7.38 -7.80
CA LEU A 276 22.19 6.59 -6.86
C LEU A 276 22.16 5.10 -7.21
N PRO A 277 23.33 4.42 -7.36
CA PRO A 277 23.38 3.02 -7.81
C PRO A 277 22.87 2.03 -6.76
N ASN A 278 22.77 2.44 -5.51
CA ASN A 278 22.27 1.68 -4.37
C ASN A 278 20.78 1.94 -4.09
N VAL A 279 20.08 2.60 -5.01
CA VAL A 279 18.65 2.86 -4.91
C VAL A 279 17.92 2.22 -6.08
N MET A 280 16.84 1.48 -5.78
CA MET A 280 15.85 1.02 -6.75
C MET A 280 14.55 1.78 -6.51
N LEU A 281 14.07 2.47 -7.54
CA LEU A 281 12.77 3.17 -7.54
C LEU A 281 11.81 2.46 -8.48
N THR A 282 10.56 2.28 -8.03
CA THR A 282 9.44 1.86 -8.88
C THR A 282 8.28 2.84 -8.73
N PRO A 283 7.47 3.06 -9.80
CA PRO A 283 6.48 4.13 -9.82
C PRO A 283 5.13 3.67 -9.22
N HIS A 284 5.14 3.31 -7.91
CA HIS A 284 3.97 2.90 -7.12
C HIS A 284 3.20 1.74 -7.78
N ILE A 285 3.90 0.63 -8.02
CA ILE A 285 3.38 -0.54 -8.75
C ILE A 285 3.22 -1.79 -7.89
N ALA A 286 3.58 -1.74 -6.60
CA ALA A 286 3.48 -2.89 -5.70
C ALA A 286 2.04 -3.36 -5.48
N GLY A 287 1.06 -2.45 -5.58
CA GLY A 287 -0.36 -2.77 -5.49
C GLY A 287 -0.93 -3.40 -6.76
N SER A 288 -2.23 -3.66 -6.73
CA SER A 288 -2.93 -4.31 -7.86
C SER A 288 -2.88 -3.47 -9.12
N LEU A 289 -2.30 -4.01 -10.18
CA LEU A 289 -2.28 -3.44 -11.53
C LEU A 289 -2.73 -4.49 -12.55
N GLY A 290 -3.08 -4.04 -13.76
CA GLY A 290 -3.49 -4.92 -14.84
C GLY A 290 -4.66 -5.83 -14.41
N SER A 291 -4.52 -7.14 -14.64
CA SER A 291 -5.57 -8.13 -14.29
C SER A 291 -5.80 -8.32 -12.78
N GLU A 292 -4.82 -7.98 -11.94
CA GLU A 292 -4.97 -8.06 -10.48
C GLU A 292 -6.02 -7.07 -9.97
N ALA A 293 -6.15 -5.90 -10.62
CA ALA A 293 -7.13 -4.88 -10.26
C ALA A 293 -8.58 -5.39 -10.32
N ARG A 294 -8.84 -6.44 -11.09
CA ARG A 294 -10.16 -7.10 -11.17
C ARG A 294 -10.56 -7.81 -9.87
N ARG A 295 -9.60 -8.21 -9.04
CA ARG A 295 -9.91 -8.74 -7.69
C ARG A 295 -10.61 -7.69 -6.82
N MET A 296 -10.23 -6.43 -6.99
CA MET A 296 -10.83 -5.32 -6.22
C MET A 296 -12.26 -5.03 -6.69
N SER A 297 -12.51 -4.97 -8.00
CA SER A 297 -13.87 -4.81 -8.53
C SER A 297 -14.74 -6.03 -8.20
N ALA A 298 -14.21 -7.25 -8.29
CA ALA A 298 -14.94 -8.46 -7.92
C ALA A 298 -15.38 -8.40 -6.45
N LEU A 299 -14.55 -7.92 -5.52
CA LEU A 299 -14.92 -7.74 -4.12
C LEU A 299 -15.98 -6.65 -3.96
N ALA A 300 -15.83 -5.50 -4.63
CA ALA A 300 -16.83 -4.42 -4.59
C ALA A 300 -18.19 -4.87 -5.16
N LEU A 301 -18.18 -5.70 -6.21
CA LEU A 301 -19.40 -6.30 -6.76
C LEU A 301 -20.03 -7.33 -5.79
N THR A 302 -19.21 -8.11 -5.10
CA THR A 302 -19.72 -9.00 -4.03
C THR A 302 -20.36 -8.19 -2.91
N GLU A 303 -19.79 -7.05 -2.52
CA GLU A 303 -20.41 -6.15 -1.54
C GLU A 303 -21.74 -5.56 -2.07
N LEU A 304 -21.83 -5.22 -3.35
CA LEU A 304 -23.08 -4.77 -3.99
C LEU A 304 -24.16 -5.87 -3.94
N GLU A 305 -23.82 -7.08 -4.31
CA GLU A 305 -24.73 -8.23 -4.29
C GLU A 305 -25.23 -8.53 -2.87
N ARG A 306 -24.33 -8.47 -1.89
CA ARG A 306 -24.67 -8.64 -0.47
C ARG A 306 -25.58 -7.51 0.02
N TYR A 307 -25.26 -6.27 -0.35
CA TYR A 307 -26.11 -5.11 -0.04
C TYR A 307 -27.51 -5.29 -0.61
N ALA A 308 -27.63 -5.65 -1.88
CA ALA A 308 -28.92 -5.88 -2.55
C ALA A 308 -29.72 -7.03 -1.91
N ALA A 309 -29.03 -8.03 -1.37
CA ALA A 309 -29.64 -9.17 -0.66
C ALA A 309 -29.92 -8.89 0.82
N GLY A 310 -29.61 -7.71 1.34
CA GLY A 310 -29.75 -7.38 2.76
C GLY A 310 -28.79 -8.15 3.68
N LEU A 311 -27.69 -8.66 3.14
CA LEU A 311 -26.65 -9.38 3.89
C LEU A 311 -25.62 -8.42 4.50
N PRO A 312 -24.99 -8.77 5.62
CA PRO A 312 -23.94 -7.94 6.22
C PRO A 312 -22.73 -7.80 5.27
N PRO A 313 -22.05 -6.63 5.24
CA PRO A 313 -20.85 -6.42 4.42
C PRO A 313 -19.69 -7.31 4.88
N LEU A 314 -18.76 -7.60 3.96
CA LEU A 314 -17.55 -8.37 4.24
C LEU A 314 -16.42 -7.48 4.77
N ALA A 315 -16.28 -6.27 4.20
CA ALA A 315 -15.16 -5.35 4.47
C ALA A 315 -15.64 -3.93 4.83
N PRO A 316 -16.47 -3.78 5.89
CA PRO A 316 -16.97 -2.47 6.29
C PRO A 316 -15.85 -1.59 6.86
N ILE A 317 -15.94 -0.30 6.57
CA ILE A 317 -15.10 0.74 7.15
C ILE A 317 -15.96 1.56 8.10
N THR A 318 -15.47 1.70 9.33
CA THR A 318 -16.03 2.62 10.34
C THR A 318 -15.16 3.86 10.46
N ARG A 319 -15.66 4.93 11.07
CA ARG A 319 -14.86 6.12 11.39
C ARG A 319 -13.61 5.75 12.20
N HIS A 320 -13.76 4.87 13.19
CA HIS A 320 -12.64 4.40 13.99
C HIS A 320 -11.60 3.65 13.15
N SER A 321 -12.04 2.68 12.34
CA SER A 321 -11.11 1.92 11.50
C SER A 321 -10.41 2.81 10.46
N LEU A 322 -11.11 3.84 9.92
CA LEU A 322 -10.50 4.81 9.02
C LEU A 322 -9.38 5.62 9.71
N ALA A 323 -9.50 5.90 11.00
CA ALA A 323 -8.48 6.63 11.74
C ALA A 323 -7.16 5.85 11.88
N VAL A 324 -7.20 4.52 11.91
CA VAL A 324 -6.04 3.64 12.18
C VAL A 324 -5.60 2.76 11.01
N GLN A 325 -6.34 2.71 9.91
CA GLN A 325 -6.02 1.91 8.72
C GLN A 325 -5.34 2.74 7.61
N ALA A 326 -4.46 2.11 6.84
CA ALA A 326 -3.82 2.71 5.67
C ALA A 326 -4.80 2.90 4.51
#